data_8e9693edb865c3797d126a37d2a00065
#
_entry.id   8e9693edb865c3797d126a37d2a00065
#
_cell.length_a   1.000
_cell.length_b   1.000
_cell.length_c   1.000
_cell.angle_alpha   90.00
_cell.angle_beta   90.00
_cell.angle_gamma   90.00
#
_symmetry.space_group_name_H-M   'P 1'
#
loop_
_entity.id
_entity.type
_entity.pdbx_description
1 polymer ?
#
loop_
_entity_poly.entity_id
_entity_poly.type
_entity_poly.pdbx_seq_one_letter_code
_entity_poly.pdbx_strand_id
1 'polypeptide(L)'
;MPGSEKPGPTFLLCSHYDTKIFDTFRFVGANDGGSSTGLLLEMARVLGHHPDLAKKVELVFFDGEEAFETFSDTDGLYGSRYFARQIEPNRKQFRGGILFDMVGDRSLDITLPPDSPAQMTQDIFASAEALKVRSQFTYSSLEITDDHTPLNAIGVPTIDLIDFDYSPWHTAGDTIDKLSAESLQVVGSVAAYYLAEFALK
;
A
#
# COMPACT_ATOMS: atom_id res chain seq x y z
N MET A 1 39.59 -0.18 -7.88
CA MET A 1 38.13 -0.01 -7.98
C MET A 1 37.56 -0.34 -6.62
N PRO A 2 36.96 0.59 -5.85
CA PRO A 2 36.22 0.21 -4.65
C PRO A 2 35.10 -0.71 -5.09
N GLY A 3 34.95 -1.86 -4.44
CA GLY A 3 33.91 -2.83 -4.76
C GLY A 3 32.55 -2.17 -4.66
N SER A 4 31.73 -2.30 -5.72
CA SER A 4 30.33 -1.97 -5.66
C SER A 4 29.71 -2.91 -4.63
N GLU A 5 29.45 -2.41 -3.43
CA GLU A 5 28.57 -3.10 -2.50
C GLU A 5 27.26 -3.35 -3.27
N LYS A 6 26.87 -4.61 -3.37
CA LYS A 6 25.55 -4.92 -3.92
C LYS A 6 24.54 -4.18 -3.07
N PRO A 7 23.62 -3.41 -3.68
CA PRO A 7 22.58 -2.79 -2.89
C PRO A 7 21.89 -3.86 -2.06
N GLY A 8 21.65 -3.56 -0.78
CA GLY A 8 20.93 -4.46 0.10
C GLY A 8 19.50 -4.71 -0.43
N PRO A 9 18.77 -5.65 0.17
CA PRO A 9 17.41 -5.92 -0.28
C PRO A 9 16.54 -4.67 -0.24
N THR A 10 15.74 -4.47 -1.28
CA THR A 10 14.83 -3.33 -1.47
C THR A 10 13.53 -3.55 -0.69
N PHE A 11 12.89 -2.48 -0.23
CA PHE A 11 11.56 -2.49 0.35
C PHE A 11 10.57 -1.82 -0.61
N LEU A 12 9.41 -2.43 -0.82
CA LEU A 12 8.40 -1.94 -1.75
C LEU A 12 7.40 -1.03 -1.04
N LEU A 13 7.04 0.10 -1.65
CA LEU A 13 5.85 0.87 -1.32
C LEU A 13 4.96 0.88 -2.55
N CYS A 14 3.77 0.36 -2.42
CA CYS A 14 2.88 0.05 -3.53
C CYS A 14 1.53 0.78 -3.40
N SER A 15 0.92 1.06 -4.53
CA SER A 15 -0.44 1.57 -4.66
C SER A 15 -0.93 1.28 -6.07
N HIS A 16 -2.22 1.06 -6.27
CA HIS A 16 -2.82 1.13 -7.60
C HIS A 16 -3.20 2.58 -7.95
N TYR A 17 -3.31 2.88 -9.24
CA TYR A 17 -3.69 4.21 -9.72
C TYR A 17 -4.87 4.21 -10.69
N ASP A 18 -5.30 3.04 -11.14
CA ASP A 18 -6.51 2.86 -11.94
C ASP A 18 -7.77 3.00 -11.09
N THR A 19 -8.90 3.08 -11.75
CA THR A 19 -10.21 3.19 -11.10
C THR A 19 -11.20 2.26 -11.75
N LYS A 20 -12.15 1.76 -10.97
CA LYS A 20 -13.24 0.90 -11.45
C LYS A 20 -14.05 1.56 -12.56
N ILE A 21 -14.37 0.78 -13.58
CA ILE A 21 -15.24 1.21 -14.68
C ILE A 21 -16.69 0.86 -14.36
N PHE A 22 -17.56 1.87 -14.37
CA PHE A 22 -19.02 1.72 -14.22
C PHE A 22 -19.72 2.29 -15.44
N ASP A 23 -20.60 1.51 -16.08
CA ASP A 23 -21.37 1.95 -17.24
C ASP A 23 -22.50 2.94 -16.89
N THR A 24 -22.91 2.99 -15.63
CA THR A 24 -24.11 3.71 -15.18
C THR A 24 -23.82 5.08 -14.56
N PHE A 25 -22.59 5.33 -14.12
CA PHE A 25 -22.16 6.60 -13.55
C PHE A 25 -20.66 6.82 -13.74
N ARG A 26 -20.22 8.08 -13.62
CA ARG A 26 -18.79 8.41 -13.58
C ARG A 26 -18.23 8.14 -12.19
N PHE A 27 -17.31 7.23 -12.10
CA PHE A 27 -16.51 6.98 -10.90
C PHE A 27 -15.22 7.81 -10.95
N VAL A 28 -14.84 8.42 -9.85
CA VAL A 28 -13.62 9.25 -9.75
C VAL A 28 -12.51 8.50 -9.06
N GLY A 29 -12.84 7.63 -8.10
CA GLY A 29 -11.84 6.89 -7.33
C GLY A 29 -10.95 7.83 -6.52
N ALA A 30 -11.55 8.80 -5.81
CA ALA A 30 -10.73 9.78 -5.09
C ALA A 30 -10.00 9.15 -3.90
N ASN A 31 -10.66 8.24 -3.18
CA ASN A 31 -10.03 7.42 -2.16
C ASN A 31 -9.45 6.15 -2.77
N ASP A 32 -10.24 5.48 -3.59
CA ASP A 32 -9.95 4.23 -4.26
C ASP A 32 -9.03 4.48 -5.47
N GLY A 33 -7.73 4.20 -5.28
CA GLY A 33 -6.60 4.53 -6.13
C GLY A 33 -6.04 5.94 -5.98
N GLY A 34 -6.89 6.97 -5.84
CA GLY A 34 -6.44 8.37 -5.81
C GLY A 34 -5.68 8.75 -4.54
N SER A 35 -6.18 8.36 -3.36
CA SER A 35 -5.58 8.72 -2.07
C SER A 35 -4.22 8.06 -1.87
N SER A 36 -4.13 6.78 -2.13
CA SER A 36 -2.93 5.97 -1.99
C SER A 36 -1.85 6.37 -3.00
N THR A 37 -2.21 6.64 -4.26
CA THR A 37 -1.31 7.20 -5.26
C THR A 37 -0.77 8.57 -4.82
N GLY A 38 -1.64 9.44 -4.30
CA GLY A 38 -1.23 10.75 -3.76
C GLY A 38 -0.26 10.62 -2.59
N LEU A 39 -0.53 9.69 -1.67
CA LEU A 39 0.37 9.37 -0.56
C LEU A 39 1.72 8.87 -1.07
N LEU A 40 1.74 7.97 -2.05
CA LEU A 40 2.98 7.42 -2.60
C LEU A 40 3.84 8.49 -3.29
N LEU A 41 3.21 9.46 -3.96
CA LEU A 41 3.91 10.64 -4.51
C LEU A 41 4.52 11.52 -3.41
N GLU A 42 3.83 11.73 -2.30
CA GLU A 42 4.38 12.44 -1.14
C GLU A 42 5.54 11.67 -0.49
N MET A 43 5.41 10.34 -0.37
CA MET A 43 6.52 9.50 0.09
C MET A 43 7.75 9.62 -0.83
N ALA A 44 7.56 9.71 -2.15
CA ALA A 44 8.64 9.98 -3.10
C ALA A 44 9.34 11.30 -2.80
N ARG A 45 8.55 12.36 -2.55
CA ARG A 45 9.07 13.68 -2.21
C ARG A 45 9.88 13.66 -0.90
N VAL A 46 9.36 13.01 0.13
CA VAL A 46 10.04 12.88 1.44
C VAL A 46 11.33 12.07 1.29
N LEU A 47 11.27 10.91 0.64
CA LEU A 47 12.46 10.07 0.40
C LEU A 47 13.53 10.80 -0.41
N GLY A 48 13.13 11.71 -1.32
CA GLY A 48 14.07 12.54 -2.07
C GLY A 48 14.98 13.43 -1.19
N HIS A 49 14.54 13.74 0.04
CA HIS A 49 15.36 14.44 1.06
C HIS A 49 16.19 13.48 1.92
N HIS A 50 16.02 12.16 1.77
CA HIS A 50 16.71 11.11 2.52
C HIS A 50 17.36 10.09 1.58
N PRO A 51 18.41 10.46 0.82
CA PRO A 51 18.96 9.62 -0.27
C PRO A 51 19.45 8.24 0.18
N ASP A 52 19.86 8.09 1.42
CA ASP A 52 20.31 6.79 1.95
C ASP A 52 19.13 5.84 2.22
N LEU A 53 17.94 6.36 2.55
CA LEU A 53 16.72 5.58 2.64
C LEU A 53 16.14 5.33 1.23
N ALA A 54 16.15 6.35 0.38
CA ALA A 54 15.62 6.24 -0.99
C ALA A 54 16.27 5.12 -1.80
N LYS A 55 17.56 4.85 -1.60
CA LYS A 55 18.28 3.75 -2.26
C LYS A 55 17.79 2.34 -1.86
N LYS A 56 17.05 2.24 -0.76
CA LYS A 56 16.55 0.99 -0.18
C LYS A 56 15.06 0.78 -0.44
N VAL A 57 14.39 1.74 -1.08
CA VAL A 57 12.94 1.74 -1.31
C VAL A 57 12.67 1.81 -2.81
N GLU A 58 11.72 1.03 -3.28
CA GLU A 58 11.16 1.10 -4.63
C GLU A 58 9.68 1.45 -4.53
N LEU A 59 9.25 2.45 -5.30
CA LEU A 59 7.85 2.87 -5.38
C LEU A 59 7.23 2.21 -6.60
N VAL A 60 6.13 1.50 -6.39
CA VAL A 60 5.44 0.74 -7.44
C VAL A 60 4.01 1.22 -7.55
N PHE A 61 3.65 1.68 -8.73
CA PHE A 61 2.29 2.08 -9.07
C PHE A 61 1.69 1.00 -9.98
N PHE A 62 0.70 0.27 -9.47
CA PHE A 62 0.03 -0.78 -10.22
C PHE A 62 -1.08 -0.21 -11.10
N ASP A 63 -1.24 -0.80 -12.28
CA ASP A 63 -2.34 -0.56 -13.20
C ASP A 63 -3.22 -1.80 -13.29
N GLY A 64 -4.53 -1.62 -13.33
CA GLY A 64 -5.46 -2.73 -13.46
C GLY A 64 -5.56 -3.57 -12.18
N GLU A 65 -5.58 -2.94 -11.02
CA GLU A 65 -6.00 -3.58 -9.77
C GLU A 65 -7.45 -4.00 -9.90
N GLU A 66 -8.29 -3.08 -10.36
CA GLU A 66 -9.73 -3.20 -10.46
C GLU A 66 -10.18 -4.30 -11.43
N ALA A 67 -11.03 -5.18 -10.94
CA ALA A 67 -11.66 -6.18 -11.78
C ALA A 67 -12.69 -5.54 -12.73
N PHE A 68 -12.76 -6.00 -13.98
CA PHE A 68 -13.82 -5.56 -14.91
C PHE A 68 -15.21 -6.00 -14.45
N GLU A 69 -15.34 -7.24 -14.00
CA GLU A 69 -16.59 -7.80 -13.48
C GLU A 69 -16.44 -8.14 -12.00
N THR A 70 -15.65 -9.16 -11.70
CA THR A 70 -15.47 -9.67 -10.33
C THR A 70 -14.06 -10.23 -10.18
N PHE A 71 -13.40 -9.93 -9.07
CA PHE A 71 -12.09 -10.48 -8.74
C PHE A 71 -12.06 -11.99 -8.89
N SER A 72 -11.09 -12.47 -9.66
CA SER A 72 -10.86 -13.88 -9.93
C SER A 72 -9.40 -14.13 -10.32
N ASP A 73 -9.05 -15.38 -10.64
CA ASP A 73 -7.70 -15.70 -11.13
C ASP A 73 -7.34 -15.00 -12.45
N THR A 74 -8.32 -14.48 -13.17
CA THR A 74 -8.15 -13.87 -14.51
C THR A 74 -8.73 -12.47 -14.63
N ASP A 75 -9.33 -11.91 -13.59
CA ASP A 75 -9.91 -10.56 -13.58
C ASP A 75 -9.51 -9.82 -12.32
N GLY A 76 -8.94 -8.63 -12.48
CA GLY A 76 -8.32 -7.82 -11.44
C GLY A 76 -6.85 -8.16 -11.15
N LEU A 77 -6.16 -7.29 -10.43
CA LEU A 77 -4.76 -7.41 -10.00
C LEU A 77 -3.78 -7.62 -11.16
N TYR A 78 -4.06 -7.08 -12.34
CA TYR A 78 -3.25 -7.36 -13.54
C TYR A 78 -1.81 -6.88 -13.38
N GLY A 79 -1.63 -5.67 -12.85
CA GLY A 79 -0.32 -5.05 -12.64
C GLY A 79 0.50 -5.79 -11.61
N SER A 80 -0.04 -6.05 -10.43
CA SER A 80 0.67 -6.74 -9.35
C SER A 80 0.99 -8.19 -9.69
N ARG A 81 0.08 -8.90 -10.36
CA ARG A 81 0.35 -10.25 -10.87
C ARG A 81 1.47 -10.27 -11.90
N TYR A 82 1.48 -9.28 -12.81
CA TYR A 82 2.57 -9.14 -13.78
C TYR A 82 3.88 -8.85 -13.06
N PHE A 83 3.90 -7.87 -12.17
CA PHE A 83 5.08 -7.46 -11.41
C PHE A 83 5.62 -8.63 -10.56
N ALA A 84 4.76 -9.33 -9.82
CA ALA A 84 5.14 -10.49 -9.03
C ALA A 84 5.86 -11.56 -9.88
N ARG A 85 5.32 -11.90 -11.06
CA ARG A 85 5.98 -12.84 -11.99
C ARG A 85 7.36 -12.35 -12.46
N GLN A 86 7.53 -11.03 -12.68
CA GLN A 86 8.81 -10.48 -13.11
C GLN A 86 9.87 -10.54 -12.01
N ILE A 87 9.49 -10.28 -10.76
CA ILE A 87 10.45 -10.25 -9.64
C ILE A 87 10.66 -11.62 -8.98
N GLU A 88 9.78 -12.59 -9.19
CA GLU A 88 9.85 -13.92 -8.56
C GLU A 88 11.23 -14.60 -8.65
N PRO A 89 11.92 -14.61 -9.81
CA PRO A 89 13.26 -15.21 -9.90
C PRO A 89 14.28 -14.54 -8.98
N ASN A 90 14.06 -13.29 -8.63
CA ASN A 90 14.94 -12.45 -7.82
C ASN A 90 14.28 -12.00 -6.51
N ARG A 91 13.19 -12.64 -6.06
CA ARG A 91 12.39 -12.20 -4.90
C ARG A 91 13.19 -11.98 -3.62
N LYS A 92 14.32 -12.67 -3.46
CA LYS A 92 15.25 -12.47 -2.30
C LYS A 92 15.92 -11.10 -2.29
N GLN A 93 15.81 -10.31 -3.34
CA GLN A 93 16.28 -8.92 -3.39
C GLN A 93 15.27 -7.96 -2.75
N PHE A 94 14.08 -8.46 -2.36
CA PHE A 94 13.05 -7.67 -1.69
C PHE A 94 12.89 -8.14 -0.25
N ARG A 95 12.87 -7.19 0.68
CA ARG A 95 12.65 -7.47 2.11
C ARG A 95 11.19 -7.66 2.44
N GLY A 96 10.32 -6.96 1.69
CA GLY A 96 8.89 -6.90 1.88
C GLY A 96 8.31 -5.64 1.27
N GLY A 97 7.05 -5.36 1.53
CA GLY A 97 6.36 -4.18 1.02
C GLY A 97 5.21 -3.72 1.91
N ILE A 98 4.80 -2.48 1.69
CA ILE A 98 3.52 -1.94 2.15
C ILE A 98 2.72 -1.61 0.90
N LEU A 99 1.50 -2.13 0.83
CA LEU A 99 0.47 -1.66 -0.07
C LEU A 99 -0.36 -0.62 0.67
N PHE A 100 -0.73 0.45 -0.01
CA PHE A 100 -1.68 1.43 0.46
C PHE A 100 -2.90 1.39 -0.43
N ASP A 101 -4.08 1.25 0.16
CA ASP A 101 -5.35 1.36 -0.53
C ASP A 101 -6.38 2.11 0.32
N MET A 102 -7.14 3.00 -0.31
CA MET A 102 -8.20 3.81 0.32
C MET A 102 -7.78 4.49 1.64
N VAL A 103 -6.60 5.07 1.70
CA VAL A 103 -5.97 5.61 2.93
C VAL A 103 -6.32 7.07 3.24
N GLY A 104 -7.29 7.65 2.54
CA GLY A 104 -7.59 9.08 2.62
C GLY A 104 -8.90 9.45 3.32
N ASP A 105 -9.72 8.50 3.77
CA ASP A 105 -11.01 8.81 4.40
C ASP A 105 -10.85 9.74 5.61
N ARG A 106 -11.80 10.69 5.73
CA ARG A 106 -11.86 11.61 6.89
C ARG A 106 -12.06 10.90 8.22
N SER A 107 -12.71 9.74 8.20
CA SER A 107 -12.99 8.89 9.37
C SER A 107 -12.04 7.70 9.41
N LEU A 108 -10.77 7.92 9.15
CA LEU A 108 -9.73 6.91 8.96
C LEU A 108 -9.79 5.76 9.97
N ASP A 109 -9.97 4.54 9.47
CA ASP A 109 -9.83 3.27 10.19
C ASP A 109 -9.06 2.25 9.33
N ILE A 110 -7.73 2.32 9.42
CA ILE A 110 -6.88 1.36 8.71
C ILE A 110 -7.04 -0.02 9.31
N THR A 111 -7.47 -0.96 8.48
CA THR A 111 -7.61 -2.37 8.84
C THR A 111 -6.51 -3.20 8.19
N LEU A 112 -5.97 -4.14 8.93
CA LEU A 112 -4.95 -5.06 8.46
C LEU A 112 -5.59 -6.42 8.20
N PRO A 113 -5.56 -6.94 6.95
CA PRO A 113 -6.14 -8.23 6.61
C PRO A 113 -5.53 -9.40 7.40
N PRO A 114 -6.27 -10.50 7.60
CA PRO A 114 -5.81 -11.66 8.38
C PRO A 114 -4.57 -12.35 7.82
N ASP A 115 -4.32 -12.25 6.52
CA ASP A 115 -3.14 -12.80 5.83
C ASP A 115 -1.91 -11.88 5.91
N SER A 116 -2.02 -10.73 6.58
CA SER A 116 -0.90 -9.83 6.81
C SER A 116 0.26 -10.53 7.51
N PRO A 117 1.52 -10.30 7.09
CA PRO A 117 2.68 -10.89 7.73
C PRO A 117 2.77 -10.48 9.22
N ALA A 118 2.73 -11.46 10.12
CA ALA A 118 2.53 -11.25 11.56
C ALA A 118 3.55 -10.29 12.20
N GLN A 119 4.84 -10.36 11.78
CA GLN A 119 5.86 -9.45 12.31
C GLN A 119 5.63 -8.02 11.82
N MET A 120 5.29 -7.85 10.54
CA MET A 120 5.00 -6.52 9.99
C MET A 120 3.78 -5.89 10.66
N THR A 121 2.74 -6.68 10.94
CA THR A 121 1.56 -6.24 11.68
C THR A 121 1.93 -5.70 13.07
N GLN A 122 2.76 -6.43 13.81
CA GLN A 122 3.22 -5.99 15.13
C GLN A 122 4.03 -4.68 15.03
N ASP A 123 4.91 -4.57 14.05
CA ASP A 123 5.78 -3.41 13.85
C ASP A 123 4.99 -2.18 13.37
N ILE A 124 3.96 -2.36 12.53
CA ILE A 124 3.03 -1.28 12.14
C ILE A 124 2.25 -0.79 13.36
N PHE A 125 1.71 -1.69 14.19
CA PHE A 125 1.03 -1.29 15.40
C PHE A 125 1.96 -0.59 16.40
N ALA A 126 3.20 -1.05 16.54
CA ALA A 126 4.21 -0.39 17.37
C ALA A 126 4.55 1.01 16.82
N SER A 127 4.62 1.17 15.51
CA SER A 127 4.81 2.47 14.85
C SER A 127 3.65 3.42 15.13
N ALA A 128 2.40 2.94 14.99
CA ALA A 128 1.20 3.70 15.28
C ALA A 128 1.09 4.09 16.78
N GLU A 129 1.50 3.20 17.68
CA GLU A 129 1.58 3.47 19.12
C GLU A 129 2.61 4.57 19.44
N ALA A 130 3.82 4.47 18.86
CA ALA A 130 4.88 5.46 19.06
C ALA A 130 4.43 6.87 18.60
N LEU A 131 3.62 6.93 17.56
CA LEU A 131 3.06 8.18 17.02
C LEU A 131 1.72 8.58 17.68
N LYS A 132 1.21 7.79 18.62
CA LYS A 132 -0.06 8.03 19.36
C LYS A 132 -1.31 8.03 18.45
N VAL A 133 -1.28 7.27 17.38
CA VAL A 133 -2.38 7.09 16.42
C VAL A 133 -2.88 5.64 16.34
N ARG A 134 -2.53 4.81 17.34
CA ARG A 134 -2.84 3.37 17.38
C ARG A 134 -4.33 3.07 17.22
N SER A 135 -5.20 3.95 17.69
CA SER A 135 -6.66 3.78 17.59
C SER A 135 -7.20 3.82 16.17
N GLN A 136 -6.43 4.31 15.21
CA GLN A 136 -6.79 4.37 13.80
C GLN A 136 -6.27 3.16 13.00
N PHE A 137 -5.72 2.15 13.68
CA PHE A 137 -5.18 0.94 13.07
C PHE A 137 -5.75 -0.29 13.79
N THR A 138 -6.49 -1.12 13.09
CA THR A 138 -7.19 -2.28 13.66
C THR A 138 -6.92 -3.55 12.84
N TYR A 139 -7.45 -4.68 13.26
CA TYR A 139 -7.45 -5.91 12.47
C TYR A 139 -8.74 -5.98 11.65
N SER A 140 -8.63 -6.36 10.38
CA SER A 140 -9.78 -6.81 9.61
C SER A 140 -10.21 -8.20 10.03
N SER A 141 -11.51 -8.44 10.08
CA SER A 141 -12.08 -9.80 10.17
C SER A 141 -12.39 -10.40 8.79
N LEU A 142 -12.22 -9.61 7.73
CA LEU A 142 -12.49 -9.99 6.35
C LEU A 142 -11.18 -10.30 5.64
N GLU A 143 -11.17 -11.37 4.86
CA GLU A 143 -10.11 -11.59 3.87
C GLU A 143 -10.28 -10.55 2.76
N ILE A 144 -9.19 -9.89 2.41
CA ILE A 144 -9.16 -8.88 1.36
C ILE A 144 -8.24 -9.38 0.26
N THR A 145 -8.75 -9.39 -0.98
CA THR A 145 -7.95 -9.71 -2.16
C THR A 145 -7.55 -8.40 -2.81
N ASP A 146 -6.25 -8.12 -2.82
CA ASP A 146 -5.68 -6.88 -3.32
C ASP A 146 -4.25 -7.13 -3.82
N ASP A 147 -3.58 -6.11 -4.33
CA ASP A 147 -2.24 -6.14 -4.94
C ASP A 147 -1.12 -6.72 -4.04
N HIS A 148 -1.32 -6.79 -2.71
CA HIS A 148 -0.42 -7.50 -1.80
C HIS A 148 -0.45 -9.02 -2.01
N THR A 149 -1.59 -9.57 -2.44
CA THR A 149 -1.81 -11.02 -2.56
C THR A 149 -0.82 -11.70 -3.53
N PRO A 150 -0.59 -11.20 -4.77
CA PRO A 150 0.40 -11.79 -5.67
C PRO A 150 1.84 -11.72 -5.14
N LEU A 151 2.18 -10.67 -4.38
CA LEU A 151 3.51 -10.51 -3.78
C LEU A 151 3.72 -11.50 -2.64
N ASN A 152 2.74 -11.66 -1.76
CA ASN A 152 2.75 -12.65 -0.69
C ASN A 152 2.85 -14.07 -1.26
N ALA A 153 2.15 -14.37 -2.36
CA ALA A 153 2.17 -15.68 -3.01
C ALA A 153 3.57 -16.10 -3.50
N ILE A 154 4.41 -15.15 -3.94
CA ILE A 154 5.80 -15.42 -4.35
C ILE A 154 6.80 -15.34 -3.20
N GLY A 155 6.34 -15.05 -1.98
CA GLY A 155 7.19 -14.98 -0.77
C GLY A 155 7.90 -13.64 -0.58
N VAL A 156 7.35 -12.55 -1.12
CA VAL A 156 7.72 -11.17 -0.76
C VAL A 156 6.67 -10.67 0.24
N PRO A 157 6.97 -10.67 1.56
CA PRO A 157 5.98 -10.35 2.57
C PRO A 157 5.50 -8.90 2.42
N THR A 158 4.24 -8.72 2.08
CA THR A 158 3.64 -7.40 1.83
C THR A 158 2.40 -7.24 2.72
N ILE A 159 2.39 -6.16 3.50
CA ILE A 159 1.25 -5.80 4.33
C ILE A 159 0.38 -4.80 3.58
N ASP A 160 -0.93 -5.01 3.65
CA ASP A 160 -1.92 -4.09 3.14
C ASP A 160 -2.40 -3.16 4.26
N LEU A 161 -2.33 -1.86 4.02
CA LEU A 161 -2.90 -0.81 4.86
C LEU A 161 -4.10 -0.24 4.13
N ILE A 162 -5.29 -0.74 4.46
CA ILE A 162 -6.52 -0.41 3.77
C ILE A 162 -7.60 0.09 4.74
N ASP A 163 -8.33 1.14 4.35
CA ASP A 163 -9.55 1.56 5.02
C ASP A 163 -10.76 0.96 4.27
N PHE A 164 -11.15 -0.26 4.64
CA PHE A 164 -12.26 -0.96 3.98
C PHE A 164 -13.65 -0.63 4.56
N ASP A 165 -13.73 0.23 5.58
CA ASP A 165 -15.00 0.77 6.13
C ASP A 165 -15.41 2.10 5.47
N TYR A 166 -14.98 2.31 4.25
CA TYR A 166 -15.27 3.50 3.46
C TYR A 166 -16.60 3.38 2.71
N SER A 167 -17.67 3.92 3.24
CA SER A 167 -19.02 3.76 2.67
C SER A 167 -19.22 4.32 1.25
N PRO A 168 -18.45 5.33 0.74
CA PRO A 168 -18.54 5.76 -0.66
C PRO A 168 -17.82 4.83 -1.65
N TRP A 169 -17.13 3.78 -1.19
CA TRP A 169 -16.44 2.81 -2.04
C TRP A 169 -17.34 2.32 -3.18
N HIS A 170 -16.82 2.31 -4.39
CA HIS A 170 -17.51 1.88 -5.61
C HIS A 170 -18.85 2.62 -5.88
N THR A 171 -18.96 3.87 -5.46
CA THR A 171 -20.11 4.74 -5.74
C THR A 171 -19.67 6.06 -6.37
N ALA A 172 -20.63 6.79 -6.96
CA ALA A 172 -20.39 8.16 -7.43
C ALA A 172 -20.01 9.14 -6.30
N GLY A 173 -20.10 8.70 -5.04
CA GLY A 173 -19.76 9.47 -3.85
C GLY A 173 -18.29 9.45 -3.49
N ASP A 174 -17.46 8.61 -4.12
CA ASP A 174 -16.01 8.62 -3.90
C ASP A 174 -15.36 9.83 -4.59
N THR A 175 -15.36 10.94 -3.89
CA THR A 175 -14.93 12.25 -4.37
C THR A 175 -14.01 12.94 -3.37
N ILE A 176 -13.23 13.92 -3.84
CA ILE A 176 -12.18 14.59 -3.07
C ILE A 176 -12.66 15.19 -1.74
N ASP A 177 -13.91 15.55 -1.62
CA ASP A 177 -14.49 16.08 -0.37
C ASP A 177 -14.64 15.05 0.74
N LYS A 178 -14.46 13.75 0.44
CA LYS A 178 -14.42 12.66 1.43
C LYS A 178 -13.03 12.51 2.05
N LEU A 179 -12.01 13.05 1.41
CA LEU A 179 -10.62 12.86 1.83
C LEU A 179 -10.19 13.88 2.88
N SER A 180 -9.16 13.52 3.63
CA SER A 180 -8.50 14.33 4.64
C SER A 180 -6.97 14.27 4.47
N ALA A 181 -6.34 15.43 4.44
CA ALA A 181 -4.88 15.50 4.45
C ALA A 181 -4.28 14.95 5.76
N GLU A 182 -5.02 15.07 6.87
CA GLU A 182 -4.62 14.52 8.17
C GLU A 182 -4.57 13.00 8.13
N SER A 183 -5.53 12.35 7.46
CA SER A 183 -5.55 10.89 7.30
C SER A 183 -4.35 10.41 6.50
N LEU A 184 -4.07 11.04 5.36
CA LEU A 184 -2.87 10.76 4.57
C LEU A 184 -1.58 10.97 5.38
N GLN A 185 -1.54 12.04 6.18
CA GLN A 185 -0.39 12.32 7.06
C GLN A 185 -0.21 11.23 8.12
N VAL A 186 -1.29 10.74 8.72
CA VAL A 186 -1.24 9.66 9.71
C VAL A 186 -0.65 8.40 9.09
N VAL A 187 -1.20 7.93 7.98
CA VAL A 187 -0.73 6.71 7.31
C VAL A 187 0.71 6.86 6.84
N GLY A 188 1.03 7.98 6.17
CA GLY A 188 2.39 8.26 5.70
C GLY A 188 3.42 8.34 6.83
N SER A 189 3.04 8.93 7.98
CA SER A 189 3.93 9.01 9.14
C SER A 189 4.18 7.64 9.77
N VAL A 190 3.15 6.79 9.88
CA VAL A 190 3.30 5.41 10.38
C VAL A 190 4.19 4.60 9.45
N ALA A 191 3.99 4.68 8.14
CA ALA A 191 4.83 4.01 7.15
C ALA A 191 6.29 4.50 7.20
N ALA A 192 6.52 5.81 7.28
CA ALA A 192 7.86 6.39 7.40
C ALA A 192 8.57 5.95 8.68
N TYR A 193 7.86 5.93 9.81
CA TYR A 193 8.39 5.44 11.09
C TYR A 193 8.75 3.95 11.01
N TYR A 194 7.84 3.14 10.45
CA TYR A 194 8.09 1.71 10.22
C TYR A 194 9.33 1.47 9.36
N LEU A 195 9.46 2.20 8.25
CA LEU A 195 10.66 2.10 7.39
C LEU A 195 11.93 2.41 8.16
N ALA A 196 11.96 3.50 8.92
CA ALA A 196 13.15 3.96 9.62
C ALA A 196 13.53 3.07 10.82
N GLU A 197 12.53 2.55 11.55
CA GLU A 197 12.77 1.88 12.82
C GLU A 197 12.77 0.35 12.72
N PHE A 198 12.15 -0.23 11.70
CA PHE A 198 12.00 -1.68 11.57
C PHE A 198 12.50 -2.22 10.23
N ALA A 199 11.99 -1.72 9.12
CA ALA A 199 12.21 -2.36 7.82
C ALA A 199 13.61 -2.15 7.22
N LEU A 200 14.25 -1.00 7.45
CA LEU A 200 15.50 -0.60 6.77
C LEU A 200 16.73 -0.54 7.67
N LYS A 201 16.60 -1.00 8.91
CA LYS A 201 17.73 -1.18 9.83
C LYS A 201 18.66 -2.30 9.43
#